data_4093150c02018bb4cfd524062f9e1541
#
_entry.id   4093150c02018bb4cfd524062f9e1541
#
_cell.length_a   1.000
_cell.length_b   1.000
_cell.length_c   1.000
_cell.angle_alpha   90.00
_cell.angle_beta   90.00
_cell.angle_gamma   90.00
#
_symmetry.space_group_name_H-M   'P 1'
#
loop_
_entity.id
_entity.type
_entity.pdbx_description
1 polymer ?
#
loop_
_entity_poly.entity_id
_entity_poly.type
_entity_poly.pdbx_seq_one_letter_code
_entity_poly.pdbx_strand_id
1 'polypeptide(L)'
;MKHTLCFITILLGSLLDLYANNENDSLLKVLDKVISERLVYTEKKEATIKELKAKKKEQKTLDDMYRLNSEIISQYSTFVCDSAEQYINENIEIAQKMGNNTYLLEGRLQLAFVYSLSGLFVQATDIFKSIKCDTLPDYLKALYCWNHIRYYENLIKYTDDARFSSEYMVQKEAYRDTVMTILYDQSDEYFKEKAVKLQDEGKFSEALEILIKIYDKQQPETHGYAMM
;
A
#
# COMPACT_ATOMS: atom_id res chain seq x y z
N MET A 1 23.53 -39.55 34.75
CA MET A 1 23.81 -38.66 33.59
C MET A 1 22.67 -38.51 32.61
N LYS A 2 21.92 -39.57 32.19
CA LYS A 2 20.79 -39.41 31.24
C LYS A 2 19.63 -38.58 31.78
N HIS A 3 19.31 -38.68 33.06
CA HIS A 3 18.20 -37.92 33.67
C HIS A 3 18.51 -36.44 33.88
N THR A 4 19.78 -36.09 34.14
CA THR A 4 20.24 -34.68 34.28
C THR A 4 20.22 -33.94 32.93
N LEU A 5 20.55 -34.62 31.84
CA LEU A 5 20.51 -34.03 30.48
C LEU A 5 19.08 -33.72 30.05
N CYS A 6 18.12 -34.62 30.37
CA CYS A 6 16.71 -34.43 30.06
C CYS A 6 16.09 -33.26 30.83
N PHE A 7 16.47 -33.03 32.06
CA PHE A 7 16.03 -31.90 32.87
C PHE A 7 16.55 -30.55 32.35
N ILE A 8 17.79 -30.51 31.86
CA ILE A 8 18.41 -29.31 31.30
C ILE A 8 17.75 -28.92 29.97
N THR A 9 17.38 -29.90 29.12
CA THR A 9 16.65 -29.62 27.83
C THR A 9 15.22 -29.15 28.07
N ILE A 10 14.51 -29.65 29.06
CA ILE A 10 13.18 -29.20 29.41
C ILE A 10 13.24 -27.78 30.02
N LEU A 11 14.24 -27.49 30.86
CA LEU A 11 14.43 -26.15 31.46
C LEU A 11 14.80 -25.10 30.41
N LEU A 12 15.64 -25.44 29.43
CA LEU A 12 16.00 -24.57 28.32
C LEU A 12 14.80 -24.34 27.36
N GLY A 13 13.98 -25.37 27.10
CA GLY A 13 12.75 -25.23 26.32
C GLY A 13 11.74 -24.27 26.96
N SER A 14 11.52 -24.40 28.28
CA SER A 14 10.62 -23.50 29.03
C SER A 14 11.11 -22.07 29.15
N LEU A 15 12.41 -21.82 29.10
CA LEU A 15 12.99 -20.48 29.08
C LEU A 15 12.82 -19.80 27.72
N LEU A 16 12.88 -20.56 26.61
CA LEU A 16 12.65 -20.04 25.27
C LEU A 16 11.17 -19.69 25.06
N ASP A 17 10.26 -20.51 25.57
CA ASP A 17 8.80 -20.22 25.54
C ASP A 17 8.44 -18.99 26.38
N LEU A 18 9.10 -18.76 27.51
CA LEU A 18 8.92 -17.55 28.34
C LEU A 18 9.45 -16.28 27.67
N TYR A 19 10.55 -16.37 26.91
CA TYR A 19 11.06 -15.23 26.14
C TYR A 19 10.16 -14.86 24.98
N ALA A 20 9.70 -15.84 24.20
CA ALA A 20 8.80 -15.63 23.09
C ALA A 20 7.43 -15.07 23.53
N ASN A 21 6.90 -15.53 24.67
CA ASN A 21 5.66 -14.97 25.25
C ASN A 21 5.82 -13.51 25.71
N ASN A 22 6.93 -13.15 26.32
CA ASN A 22 7.15 -11.78 26.80
C ASN A 22 7.24 -10.75 25.65
N GLU A 23 7.84 -11.13 24.53
CA GLU A 23 7.96 -10.26 23.37
C GLU A 23 6.59 -10.08 22.67
N ASN A 24 5.85 -11.18 22.52
CA ASN A 24 4.48 -11.14 21.99
C ASN A 24 3.53 -10.34 22.90
N ASP A 25 3.60 -10.50 24.23
CA ASP A 25 2.82 -9.71 25.18
C ASP A 25 3.15 -8.22 25.12
N SER A 26 4.40 -7.86 24.85
CA SER A 26 4.82 -6.48 24.68
C SER A 26 4.22 -5.88 23.39
N LEU A 27 4.28 -6.61 22.27
CA LEU A 27 3.69 -6.17 21.00
C LEU A 27 2.17 -6.06 21.07
N LEU A 28 1.50 -7.00 21.72
CA LEU A 28 0.05 -6.94 21.95
C LEU A 28 -0.36 -5.71 22.78
N LYS A 29 0.39 -5.37 23.83
CA LYS A 29 0.15 -4.14 24.60
C LYS A 29 0.32 -2.87 23.76
N VAL A 30 1.31 -2.83 22.86
CA VAL A 30 1.49 -1.72 21.92
C VAL A 30 0.30 -1.64 20.97
N LEU A 31 -0.16 -2.77 20.44
CA LEU A 31 -1.33 -2.84 19.57
C LEU A 31 -2.59 -2.36 20.29
N ASP A 32 -2.86 -2.84 21.51
CA ASP A 32 -4.01 -2.42 22.33
C ASP A 32 -3.98 -0.91 22.59
N LYS A 33 -2.80 -0.35 22.87
CA LYS A 33 -2.63 1.09 23.02
C LYS A 33 -2.99 1.84 21.74
N VAL A 34 -2.46 1.43 20.59
CA VAL A 34 -2.75 2.07 19.28
C VAL A 34 -4.25 1.97 18.95
N ILE A 35 -4.88 0.82 19.21
CA ILE A 35 -6.34 0.65 19.01
C ILE A 35 -7.12 1.59 19.93
N SER A 36 -6.72 1.75 21.20
CA SER A 36 -7.37 2.68 22.13
C SER A 36 -7.23 4.14 21.71
N GLU A 37 -6.14 4.50 21.07
CA GLU A 37 -5.81 5.85 20.58
C GLU A 37 -6.34 6.13 19.16
N ARG A 38 -7.07 5.21 18.53
CA ARG A 38 -7.56 5.33 17.15
C ARG A 38 -8.29 6.65 16.86
N LEU A 39 -9.07 7.16 17.84
CA LEU A 39 -9.79 8.42 17.68
C LEU A 39 -8.83 9.61 17.55
N VAL A 40 -7.74 9.61 18.32
CA VAL A 40 -6.71 10.65 18.26
C VAL A 40 -6.07 10.68 16.86
N TYR A 41 -5.75 9.52 16.29
CA TYR A 41 -5.22 9.44 14.93
C TYR A 41 -6.23 9.90 13.88
N THR A 42 -7.51 9.56 14.06
CA THR A 42 -8.58 10.02 13.16
C THR A 42 -8.72 11.55 13.22
N GLU A 43 -8.79 12.13 14.41
CA GLU A 43 -8.87 13.58 14.61
C GLU A 43 -7.67 14.32 14.03
N LYS A 44 -6.45 13.79 14.22
CA LYS A 44 -5.23 14.35 13.63
C LYS A 44 -5.29 14.35 12.10
N LYS A 45 -5.77 13.25 11.52
CA LYS A 45 -5.94 13.11 10.07
C LYS A 45 -6.98 14.08 9.52
N GLU A 46 -8.13 14.19 10.18
CA GLU A 46 -9.18 15.13 9.80
C GLU A 46 -8.74 16.60 9.92
N ALA A 47 -7.96 16.94 10.95
CA ALA A 47 -7.36 18.25 11.09
C ALA A 47 -6.41 18.57 9.93
N THR A 48 -5.55 17.63 9.53
CA THR A 48 -4.68 17.78 8.36
C THR A 48 -5.47 18.00 7.08
N ILE A 49 -6.52 17.20 6.86
CA ILE A 49 -7.41 17.36 5.69
C ILE A 49 -8.09 18.74 5.69
N LYS A 50 -8.55 19.21 6.85
CA LYS A 50 -9.18 20.51 7.01
C LYS A 50 -8.21 21.65 6.66
N GLU A 51 -6.96 21.55 7.09
CA GLU A 51 -5.90 22.51 6.76
C GLU A 51 -5.61 22.54 5.24
N LEU A 52 -5.46 21.38 4.61
CA LEU A 52 -5.26 21.27 3.16
C LEU A 52 -6.42 21.87 2.37
N LYS A 53 -7.66 21.62 2.79
CA LYS A 53 -8.86 22.21 2.18
C LYS A 53 -8.90 23.74 2.34
N ALA A 54 -8.42 24.28 3.45
CA ALA A 54 -8.32 25.71 3.65
C ALA A 54 -7.27 26.31 2.71
N LYS A 55 -6.07 25.74 2.65
CA LYS A 55 -5.00 26.15 1.73
C LYS A 55 -5.45 26.12 0.26
N LYS A 56 -6.23 25.10 -0.13
CA LYS A 56 -6.74 24.98 -1.50
C LYS A 56 -7.63 26.14 -1.90
N LYS A 57 -8.47 26.67 -1.00
CA LYS A 57 -9.36 27.80 -1.28
C LYS A 57 -8.62 29.10 -1.62
N GLU A 58 -7.36 29.20 -1.20
CA GLU A 58 -6.51 30.38 -1.42
C GLU A 58 -5.73 30.30 -2.74
N GLN A 59 -5.74 29.14 -3.40
CA GLN A 59 -4.97 28.93 -4.63
C GLN A 59 -5.63 29.57 -5.84
N LYS A 60 -4.77 30.12 -6.70
CA LYS A 60 -5.18 30.84 -7.92
C LYS A 60 -4.82 30.11 -9.20
N THR A 61 -3.86 29.18 -9.13
CA THR A 61 -3.41 28.43 -10.31
C THR A 61 -3.98 27.03 -10.32
N LEU A 62 -4.24 26.51 -11.51
CA LEU A 62 -4.71 25.13 -11.68
C LEU A 62 -3.67 24.09 -11.20
N ASP A 63 -2.38 24.40 -11.38
CA ASP A 63 -1.30 23.50 -10.93
C ASP A 63 -1.26 23.40 -9.38
N ASP A 64 -1.36 24.52 -8.67
CA ASP A 64 -1.42 24.50 -7.21
C ASP A 64 -2.68 23.81 -6.68
N MET A 65 -3.82 23.99 -7.36
CA MET A 65 -5.06 23.27 -7.03
C MET A 65 -4.89 21.76 -7.23
N TYR A 66 -4.28 21.34 -8.34
CA TYR A 66 -4.01 19.93 -8.64
C TYR A 66 -3.12 19.31 -7.54
N ARG A 67 -2.03 19.98 -7.17
CA ARG A 67 -1.10 19.48 -6.14
C ARG A 67 -1.77 19.34 -4.78
N LEU A 68 -2.51 20.36 -4.33
CA LEU A 68 -3.23 20.28 -3.06
C LEU A 68 -4.34 19.24 -3.06
N ASN A 69 -5.06 19.06 -4.18
CA ASN A 69 -5.98 17.96 -4.33
C ASN A 69 -5.25 16.61 -4.23
N SER A 70 -4.06 16.46 -4.82
CA SER A 70 -3.27 15.23 -4.72
C SER A 70 -2.86 14.91 -3.28
N GLU A 71 -2.52 15.93 -2.48
CA GLU A 71 -2.27 15.76 -1.05
C GLU A 71 -3.55 15.35 -0.29
N ILE A 72 -4.70 15.95 -0.60
CA ILE A 72 -5.99 15.58 -0.01
C ILE A 72 -6.37 14.15 -0.41
N ILE A 73 -6.19 13.76 -1.67
CA ILE A 73 -6.41 12.41 -2.18
C ILE A 73 -5.57 11.40 -1.40
N SER A 74 -4.29 11.69 -1.15
CA SER A 74 -3.42 10.81 -0.38
C SER A 74 -3.91 10.58 1.06
N GLN A 75 -4.57 11.57 1.67
CA GLN A 75 -5.18 11.43 2.99
C GLN A 75 -6.46 10.58 2.96
N TYR A 76 -7.24 10.67 1.89
CA TYR A 76 -8.54 9.99 1.80
C TYR A 76 -8.46 8.58 1.22
N SER A 77 -7.53 8.28 0.33
CA SER A 77 -7.51 7.05 -0.51
C SER A 77 -7.65 5.74 0.27
N THR A 78 -7.14 5.70 1.52
CA THR A 78 -7.23 4.52 2.41
C THR A 78 -8.12 4.75 3.62
N PHE A 79 -8.84 5.89 3.68
CA PHE A 79 -9.64 6.29 4.82
C PHE A 79 -11.12 6.47 4.46
N VAL A 80 -11.43 7.25 3.41
CA VAL A 80 -12.80 7.50 2.92
C VAL A 80 -12.77 7.55 1.40
N CYS A 81 -13.03 6.41 0.75
CA CYS A 81 -12.93 6.25 -0.70
C CYS A 81 -13.80 7.23 -1.49
N ASP A 82 -15.04 7.48 -1.04
CA ASP A 82 -15.96 8.41 -1.72
C ASP A 82 -15.40 9.84 -1.76
N SER A 83 -14.76 10.27 -0.67
CA SER A 83 -14.10 11.58 -0.64
C SER A 83 -12.86 11.62 -1.54
N ALA A 84 -12.09 10.53 -1.59
CA ALA A 84 -10.96 10.42 -2.52
C ALA A 84 -11.44 10.53 -3.97
N GLU A 85 -12.48 9.80 -4.35
CA GLU A 85 -13.09 9.83 -5.69
C GLU A 85 -13.48 11.25 -6.10
N GLN A 86 -14.13 12.00 -5.22
CA GLN A 86 -14.51 13.39 -5.50
C GLN A 86 -13.30 14.26 -5.89
N TYR A 87 -12.21 14.21 -5.10
CA TYR A 87 -11.01 15.03 -5.39
C TYR A 87 -10.22 14.50 -6.59
N ILE A 88 -10.25 13.20 -6.85
CA ILE A 88 -9.65 12.61 -8.07
C ILE A 88 -10.38 13.10 -9.31
N ASN A 89 -11.71 13.09 -9.32
CA ASN A 89 -12.51 13.60 -10.43
C ASN A 89 -12.26 15.10 -10.67
N GLU A 90 -12.14 15.89 -9.61
CA GLU A 90 -11.75 17.29 -9.70
C GLU A 90 -10.34 17.46 -10.32
N ASN A 91 -9.37 16.62 -9.94
CA ASN A 91 -8.04 16.62 -10.56
C ASN A 91 -8.06 16.22 -12.04
N ILE A 92 -8.91 15.27 -12.42
CA ILE A 92 -9.12 14.91 -13.83
C ILE A 92 -9.64 16.10 -14.61
N GLU A 93 -10.62 16.84 -14.10
CA GLU A 93 -11.14 18.06 -14.73
C GLU A 93 -10.07 19.16 -14.84
N ILE A 94 -9.27 19.35 -13.78
CA ILE A 94 -8.16 20.31 -13.79
C ILE A 94 -7.14 19.92 -14.87
N ALA A 95 -6.74 18.65 -14.93
CA ALA A 95 -5.80 18.15 -15.92
C ALA A 95 -6.31 18.36 -17.37
N GLN A 96 -7.60 18.14 -17.60
CA GLN A 96 -8.25 18.42 -18.90
C GLN A 96 -8.20 19.91 -19.26
N LYS A 97 -8.51 20.81 -18.32
CA LYS A 97 -8.45 22.26 -18.51
C LYS A 97 -7.03 22.74 -18.80
N MET A 98 -6.02 22.09 -18.19
CA MET A 98 -4.61 22.37 -18.44
C MET A 98 -4.08 21.76 -19.74
N GLY A 99 -4.79 20.84 -20.36
CA GLY A 99 -4.29 20.01 -21.47
C GLY A 99 -3.14 19.10 -21.07
N ASN A 100 -3.01 18.79 -19.77
CA ASN A 100 -1.91 17.98 -19.23
C ASN A 100 -2.31 16.49 -19.23
N ASN A 101 -1.90 15.78 -20.28
CA ASN A 101 -2.21 14.36 -20.44
C ASN A 101 -1.57 13.48 -19.34
N THR A 102 -0.44 13.86 -18.80
CA THR A 102 0.23 13.16 -17.71
C THR A 102 -0.62 13.18 -16.43
N TYR A 103 -1.06 14.36 -16.01
CA TYR A 103 -1.96 14.52 -14.87
C TYR A 103 -3.31 13.83 -15.09
N LEU A 104 -3.81 13.83 -16.31
CA LEU A 104 -5.03 13.12 -16.66
C LEU A 104 -4.87 11.61 -16.45
N LEU A 105 -3.77 11.02 -16.90
CA LEU A 105 -3.47 9.60 -16.73
C LEU A 105 -3.24 9.25 -15.25
N GLU A 106 -2.53 10.07 -14.49
CA GLU A 106 -2.38 9.91 -13.04
C GLU A 106 -3.75 9.87 -12.34
N GLY A 107 -4.61 10.84 -12.61
CA GLY A 107 -5.95 10.90 -12.01
C GLY A 107 -6.77 9.64 -12.36
N ARG A 108 -6.72 9.17 -13.61
CA ARG A 108 -7.42 7.95 -14.02
C ARG A 108 -6.88 6.70 -13.30
N LEU A 109 -5.57 6.59 -13.14
CA LEU A 109 -4.95 5.48 -12.39
C LEU A 109 -5.32 5.54 -10.91
N GLN A 110 -5.34 6.73 -10.29
CA GLN A 110 -5.81 6.91 -8.92
C GLN A 110 -7.29 6.51 -8.76
N LEU A 111 -8.13 6.83 -9.76
CA LEU A 111 -9.54 6.42 -9.77
C LEU A 111 -9.68 4.90 -9.84
N ALA A 112 -8.92 4.24 -10.74
CA ALA A 112 -8.91 2.78 -10.84
C ALA A 112 -8.46 2.11 -9.52
N PHE A 113 -7.48 2.72 -8.82
CA PHE A 113 -7.06 2.26 -7.50
C PHE A 113 -8.18 2.33 -6.46
N VAL A 114 -8.86 3.48 -6.35
CA VAL A 114 -9.96 3.67 -5.40
C VAL A 114 -11.13 2.73 -5.73
N TYR A 115 -11.48 2.56 -7.00
CA TYR A 115 -12.51 1.61 -7.43
C TYR A 115 -12.13 0.15 -7.07
N SER A 116 -10.85 -0.22 -7.23
CA SER A 116 -10.37 -1.54 -6.83
C SER A 116 -10.49 -1.78 -5.32
N LEU A 117 -10.21 -0.76 -4.50
CA LEU A 117 -10.39 -0.85 -3.04
C LEU A 117 -11.85 -0.95 -2.62
N SER A 118 -12.74 -0.28 -3.35
CA SER A 118 -14.19 -0.24 -3.08
C SER A 118 -14.94 -1.44 -3.67
N GLY A 119 -14.27 -2.38 -4.36
CA GLY A 119 -14.90 -3.53 -5.01
C GLY A 119 -15.61 -3.20 -6.33
N LEU A 120 -15.42 -2.00 -6.86
CA LEU A 120 -15.98 -1.56 -8.15
C LEU A 120 -15.10 -2.04 -9.31
N PHE A 121 -14.95 -3.36 -9.42
CA PHE A 121 -13.99 -3.99 -10.33
C PHE A 121 -14.29 -3.76 -11.81
N VAL A 122 -15.56 -3.64 -12.19
CA VAL A 122 -15.95 -3.34 -13.59
C VAL A 122 -15.45 -1.96 -14.00
N GLN A 123 -15.68 -0.96 -13.17
CA GLN A 123 -15.26 0.42 -13.40
C GLN A 123 -13.73 0.54 -13.45
N ALA A 124 -13.02 -0.15 -12.53
CA ALA A 124 -11.56 -0.21 -12.54
C ALA A 124 -11.05 -0.83 -13.85
N THR A 125 -11.65 -1.94 -14.30
CA THR A 125 -11.29 -2.64 -15.53
C THR A 125 -11.48 -1.75 -16.75
N ASP A 126 -12.57 -0.98 -16.83
CA ASP A 126 -12.85 -0.08 -17.96
C ASP A 126 -11.80 1.03 -18.05
N ILE A 127 -11.33 1.55 -16.90
CA ILE A 127 -10.23 2.50 -16.88
C ILE A 127 -8.94 1.84 -17.39
N PHE A 128 -8.58 0.68 -16.88
CA PHE A 128 -7.34 -0.03 -17.29
C PHE A 128 -7.33 -0.31 -18.80
N LYS A 129 -8.43 -0.82 -19.36
CA LYS A 129 -8.56 -1.09 -20.81
C LYS A 129 -8.39 0.15 -21.67
N SER A 130 -8.67 1.32 -21.14
CA SER A 130 -8.57 2.59 -21.87
C SER A 130 -7.17 3.18 -21.87
N ILE A 131 -6.21 2.61 -21.11
CA ILE A 131 -4.83 3.09 -20.98
C ILE A 131 -3.90 2.12 -21.72
N LYS A 132 -3.11 2.66 -22.65
CA LYS A 132 -2.09 1.89 -23.36
C LYS A 132 -0.79 1.88 -22.57
N CYS A 133 -0.54 0.81 -21.82
CA CYS A 133 0.60 0.69 -20.91
C CYS A 133 1.96 0.92 -21.60
N ASP A 134 2.13 0.41 -22.84
CA ASP A 134 3.40 0.48 -23.56
C ASP A 134 3.84 1.92 -23.93
N THR A 135 2.91 2.86 -23.93
CA THR A 135 3.17 4.27 -24.24
C THR A 135 3.39 5.13 -23.03
N LEU A 136 3.29 4.57 -21.82
CA LEU A 136 3.46 5.30 -20.58
C LEU A 136 4.95 5.54 -20.27
N PRO A 137 5.30 6.70 -19.69
CA PRO A 137 6.63 6.88 -19.08
C PRO A 137 6.75 5.95 -17.86
N ASP A 138 8.00 5.60 -17.50
CA ASP A 138 8.30 4.55 -16.53
C ASP A 138 7.56 4.72 -15.19
N TYR A 139 7.46 5.93 -14.66
CA TYR A 139 6.77 6.13 -13.38
C TYR A 139 5.25 5.89 -13.48
N LEU A 140 4.59 6.25 -14.60
CA LEU A 140 3.18 5.94 -14.81
C LEU A 140 2.98 4.45 -15.13
N LYS A 141 3.93 3.84 -15.80
CA LYS A 141 3.93 2.39 -16.04
C LYS A 141 4.09 1.61 -14.73
N ALA A 142 4.95 2.06 -13.83
CA ALA A 142 5.05 1.50 -12.48
C ALA A 142 3.73 1.65 -11.70
N LEU A 143 3.14 2.84 -11.72
CA LEU A 143 1.84 3.11 -11.07
C LEU A 143 0.71 2.24 -11.66
N TYR A 144 0.69 2.06 -12.99
CA TYR A 144 -0.24 1.16 -13.67
C TYR A 144 -0.09 -0.29 -13.19
N CYS A 145 1.16 -0.77 -13.09
CA CYS A 145 1.44 -2.12 -12.61
C CYS A 145 1.04 -2.30 -11.13
N TRP A 146 1.38 -1.35 -10.24
CA TRP A 146 0.96 -1.42 -8.83
C TRP A 146 -0.56 -1.42 -8.66
N ASN A 147 -1.27 -0.65 -9.47
CA ASN A 147 -2.72 -0.65 -9.45
C ASN A 147 -3.30 -2.01 -9.88
N HIS A 148 -2.70 -2.68 -10.86
CA HIS A 148 -3.10 -4.03 -11.27
C HIS A 148 -2.77 -5.08 -10.20
N ILE A 149 -1.60 -4.98 -9.55
CA ILE A 149 -1.27 -5.84 -8.41
C ILE A 149 -2.35 -5.72 -7.34
N ARG A 150 -2.70 -4.50 -6.94
CA ARG A 150 -3.75 -4.26 -5.94
C ARG A 150 -5.13 -4.73 -6.40
N TYR A 151 -5.46 -4.52 -7.66
CA TYR A 151 -6.71 -4.98 -8.27
C TYR A 151 -6.84 -6.51 -8.18
N TYR A 152 -5.81 -7.26 -8.57
CA TYR A 152 -5.82 -8.72 -8.49
C TYR A 152 -5.76 -9.24 -7.05
N GLU A 153 -5.04 -8.59 -6.14
CA GLU A 153 -5.08 -8.92 -4.71
C GLU A 153 -6.49 -8.83 -4.14
N ASN A 154 -7.24 -7.80 -4.51
CA ASN A 154 -8.62 -7.66 -4.07
C ASN A 154 -9.53 -8.70 -4.73
N LEU A 155 -9.40 -8.97 -6.03
CA LEU A 155 -10.16 -10.05 -6.70
C LEU A 155 -9.92 -11.41 -6.03
N ILE A 156 -8.69 -11.73 -5.67
CA ILE A 156 -8.35 -12.97 -4.96
C ILE A 156 -9.08 -13.04 -3.61
N LYS A 157 -9.17 -11.94 -2.89
CA LYS A 157 -9.89 -11.87 -1.59
C LYS A 157 -11.40 -12.03 -1.73
N TYR A 158 -11.97 -11.61 -2.87
CA TYR A 158 -13.41 -11.66 -3.12
C TYR A 158 -13.89 -12.94 -3.79
N THR A 159 -12.98 -13.84 -4.22
CA THR A 159 -13.36 -15.08 -4.87
C THR A 159 -13.02 -16.30 -4.02
N ASP A 160 -14.00 -17.20 -3.86
CA ASP A 160 -13.81 -18.50 -3.21
C ASP A 160 -13.44 -19.62 -4.21
N ASP A 161 -13.48 -19.33 -5.53
CA ASP A 161 -13.15 -20.32 -6.56
C ASP A 161 -11.65 -20.37 -6.81
N ALA A 162 -11.06 -21.50 -6.48
CA ALA A 162 -9.61 -21.74 -6.61
C ALA A 162 -9.08 -21.59 -8.05
N ARG A 163 -9.92 -21.80 -9.07
CA ARG A 163 -9.51 -21.63 -10.48
C ARG A 163 -9.25 -20.16 -10.79
N PHE A 164 -10.19 -19.31 -10.41
CA PHE A 164 -10.04 -17.85 -10.61
C PHE A 164 -8.94 -17.28 -9.72
N SER A 165 -8.84 -17.71 -8.46
CA SER A 165 -7.76 -17.28 -7.57
C SER A 165 -6.38 -17.58 -8.14
N SER A 166 -6.20 -18.76 -8.74
CA SER A 166 -4.94 -19.16 -9.37
C SER A 166 -4.63 -18.30 -10.60
N GLU A 167 -5.63 -18.01 -11.44
CA GLU A 167 -5.47 -17.15 -12.61
C GLU A 167 -5.10 -15.72 -12.20
N TYR A 168 -5.80 -15.16 -11.21
CA TYR A 168 -5.52 -13.82 -10.68
C TYR A 168 -4.13 -13.73 -10.05
N MET A 169 -3.67 -14.79 -9.38
CA MET A 169 -2.32 -14.85 -8.84
C MET A 169 -1.26 -14.76 -9.95
N VAL A 170 -1.43 -15.50 -11.04
CA VAL A 170 -0.53 -15.42 -12.20
C VAL A 170 -0.48 -14.02 -12.79
N GLN A 171 -1.64 -13.38 -12.94
CA GLN A 171 -1.70 -12.00 -13.45
C GLN A 171 -1.03 -11.01 -12.49
N LYS A 172 -1.30 -11.13 -11.19
CA LYS A 172 -0.67 -10.31 -10.14
C LYS A 172 0.86 -10.37 -10.24
N GLU A 173 1.42 -11.58 -10.32
CA GLU A 173 2.87 -11.79 -10.41
C GLU A 173 3.46 -11.25 -11.71
N ALA A 174 2.78 -11.38 -12.84
CA ALA A 174 3.24 -10.80 -14.11
C ALA A 174 3.38 -9.26 -14.04
N TYR A 175 2.45 -8.58 -13.36
CA TYR A 175 2.57 -7.13 -13.11
C TYR A 175 3.67 -6.80 -12.11
N ARG A 176 3.87 -7.63 -11.08
CA ARG A 176 4.99 -7.47 -10.13
C ARG A 176 6.34 -7.62 -10.82
N ASP A 177 6.50 -8.64 -11.62
CA ASP A 177 7.73 -8.83 -12.41
C ASP A 177 7.98 -7.63 -13.34
N THR A 178 6.92 -7.10 -13.96
CA THR A 178 7.04 -5.92 -14.82
C THR A 178 7.48 -4.69 -14.01
N VAL A 179 6.87 -4.40 -12.86
CA VAL A 179 7.26 -3.23 -12.06
C VAL A 179 8.69 -3.36 -11.55
N MET A 180 9.12 -4.54 -11.17
CA MET A 180 10.50 -4.78 -10.73
C MET A 180 11.55 -4.53 -11.83
N THR A 181 11.19 -4.65 -13.11
CA THR A 181 12.11 -4.27 -14.20
C THR A 181 12.24 -2.76 -14.41
N ILE A 182 11.28 -1.98 -13.92
CA ILE A 182 11.24 -0.52 -14.05
C ILE A 182 11.91 0.16 -12.86
N LEU A 183 11.75 -0.42 -11.67
CA LEU A 183 12.28 0.13 -10.44
C LEU A 183 13.80 0.04 -10.40
N TYR A 184 14.42 1.05 -9.80
CA TYR A 184 15.86 0.99 -9.50
C TYR A 184 16.11 -0.13 -8.48
N ASP A 185 17.02 -1.05 -8.80
CA ASP A 185 17.30 -2.28 -8.05
C ASP A 185 17.84 -2.09 -6.62
N GLN A 186 18.21 -0.85 -6.27
CA GLN A 186 18.61 -0.45 -4.91
C GLN A 186 17.59 0.44 -4.21
N SER A 187 16.42 0.66 -4.81
CA SER A 187 15.35 1.46 -4.19
C SER A 187 14.61 0.67 -3.11
N ASP A 188 14.04 1.38 -2.13
CA ASP A 188 13.23 0.76 -1.10
C ASP A 188 11.95 0.14 -1.70
N GLU A 189 11.41 0.73 -2.78
CA GLU A 189 10.26 0.19 -3.53
C GLU A 189 10.59 -1.17 -4.16
N TYR A 190 11.76 -1.30 -4.81
CA TYR A 190 12.22 -2.58 -5.35
C TYR A 190 12.36 -3.64 -4.26
N PHE A 191 12.98 -3.29 -3.14
CA PHE A 191 13.14 -4.22 -2.03
C PHE A 191 11.83 -4.62 -1.37
N LYS A 192 10.83 -3.72 -1.30
CA LYS A 192 9.47 -4.06 -0.83
C LYS A 192 8.82 -5.09 -1.75
N GLU A 193 8.82 -4.88 -3.05
CA GLU A 193 8.26 -5.85 -4.01
C GLU A 193 8.99 -7.20 -3.94
N LYS A 194 10.33 -7.18 -3.80
CA LYS A 194 11.12 -8.38 -3.60
C LYS A 194 10.75 -9.14 -2.33
N ALA A 195 10.54 -8.44 -1.22
CA ALA A 195 10.14 -9.06 0.04
C ALA A 195 8.74 -9.69 -0.07
N VAL A 196 7.78 -9.01 -0.70
CA VAL A 196 6.44 -9.57 -0.93
C VAL A 196 6.51 -10.82 -1.83
N LYS A 197 7.32 -10.79 -2.89
CA LYS A 197 7.54 -11.97 -3.75
C LYS A 197 8.10 -13.16 -2.97
N LEU A 198 9.10 -12.91 -2.13
CA LEU A 198 9.67 -13.95 -1.24
C LEU A 198 8.64 -14.50 -0.26
N GLN A 199 7.76 -13.65 0.27
CA GLN A 199 6.64 -14.06 1.12
C GLN A 199 5.67 -15.00 0.37
N ASP A 200 5.28 -14.64 -0.84
CA ASP A 200 4.40 -15.45 -1.70
C ASP A 200 5.03 -16.80 -2.07
N GLU A 201 6.38 -16.85 -2.14
CA GLU A 201 7.17 -18.09 -2.33
C GLU A 201 7.38 -18.91 -1.03
N GLY A 202 6.91 -18.42 0.12
CA GLY A 202 7.10 -19.06 1.43
C GLY A 202 8.50 -18.88 2.04
N LYS A 203 9.33 -17.98 1.49
CA LYS A 203 10.68 -17.65 1.96
C LYS A 203 10.64 -16.54 3.02
N PHE A 204 9.93 -16.79 4.11
CA PHE A 204 9.60 -15.77 5.11
C PHE A 204 10.84 -15.16 5.79
N SER A 205 11.88 -15.96 6.08
CA SER A 205 13.11 -15.44 6.71
C SER A 205 13.85 -14.44 5.84
N GLU A 206 13.98 -14.73 4.54
CA GLU A 206 14.63 -13.82 3.58
C GLU A 206 13.80 -12.54 3.38
N ALA A 207 12.48 -12.66 3.32
CA ALA A 207 11.58 -11.51 3.24
C ALA A 207 11.73 -10.61 4.48
N LEU A 208 11.74 -11.20 5.69
CA LEU A 208 11.86 -10.48 6.95
C LEU A 208 13.18 -9.71 7.04
N GLU A 209 14.31 -10.30 6.62
CA GLU A 209 15.61 -9.61 6.62
C GLU A 209 15.58 -8.34 5.75
N ILE A 210 14.90 -8.39 4.61
CA ILE A 210 14.74 -7.23 3.72
C ILE A 210 13.88 -6.17 4.41
N LEU A 211 12.73 -6.57 4.96
CA LEU A 211 11.78 -5.67 5.59
C LEU A 211 12.38 -4.96 6.81
N ILE A 212 13.14 -5.66 7.66
CA ILE A 212 13.84 -5.06 8.79
C ILE A 212 14.81 -3.96 8.31
N LYS A 213 15.60 -4.23 7.27
CA LYS A 213 16.54 -3.23 6.73
C LYS A 213 15.85 -1.97 6.18
N ILE A 214 14.64 -2.12 5.63
CA ILE A 214 13.85 -0.97 5.16
C ILE A 214 13.23 -0.24 6.37
N TYR A 215 12.67 -1.00 7.32
CA TYR A 215 12.05 -0.45 8.53
C TYR A 215 13.01 0.41 9.32
N ASP A 216 14.25 -0.04 9.52
CA ASP A 216 15.27 0.70 10.27
C ASP A 216 15.63 2.07 9.66
N LYS A 217 15.32 2.25 8.36
CA LYS A 217 15.50 3.53 7.66
C LYS A 217 14.29 4.47 7.76
N GLN A 218 13.10 3.93 8.13
CA GLN A 218 11.87 4.72 8.16
C GLN A 218 11.82 5.60 9.40
N GLN A 219 11.26 6.79 9.24
CA GLN A 219 11.00 7.68 10.38
C GLN A 219 9.73 7.22 11.10
N PRO A 220 9.74 7.16 12.46
CA PRO A 220 8.54 6.89 13.25
C PRO A 220 7.40 7.84 12.87
N GLU A 221 6.16 7.39 13.01
CA GLU A 221 4.92 8.12 12.69
C GLU A 221 4.69 8.48 11.22
N THR A 222 5.54 8.04 10.28
CA THR A 222 5.28 8.18 8.85
C THR A 222 4.33 7.09 8.34
N HIS A 223 3.64 7.36 7.21
CA HIS A 223 2.83 6.33 6.55
C HIS A 223 3.68 5.11 6.15
N GLY A 224 4.91 5.33 5.70
CA GLY A 224 5.87 4.26 5.37
C GLY A 224 6.15 3.36 6.57
N TYR A 225 6.34 3.94 7.75
CA TYR A 225 6.55 3.20 9.00
C TYR A 225 5.33 2.34 9.39
N ALA A 226 4.12 2.89 9.23
CA ALA A 226 2.89 2.17 9.57
C ALA A 226 2.55 1.03 8.59
N MET A 227 3.13 1.04 7.38
CA MET A 227 2.87 0.04 6.34
C MET A 227 3.90 -1.10 6.32
N MET A 228 4.90 -1.08 7.20
CA MET A 228 5.92 -2.12 7.35
C MET A 228 5.57 -3.10 8.47
#